data_a728e34f6b3d57d771e54fc0958a40a4
#
_entry.id   a728e34f6b3d57d771e54fc0958a40a4
#
_cell.length_a   1.000
_cell.length_b   1.000
_cell.length_c   1.000
_cell.angle_alpha   90.00
_cell.angle_beta   90.00
_cell.angle_gamma   90.00
#
_symmetry.space_group_name_H-M   'P 1'
#
loop_
_entity.id
_entity.type
_entity.pdbx_description
1 polymer ?
#
loop_
_entity_poly.entity_id
_entity_poly.type
_entity_poly.pdbx_seq_one_letter_code
_entity_poly.pdbx_strand_id
1 'polypeptide(L)'
;MPNPNQTIVVRLRNWVGDVTLAVPMLQRLADAGLDLRLVGKGWARDLLAGHGWPVQVLPKTMAERVRLLRDMGRDARRDGSLNGLCLPDSFSSALEFRLAGLRALGHAWEGRSLLLARAVPRPRGVHELEVYWRLGSALLGQDAALPAAIGLHLADSHLAQADGLRHKHGIEPGCILICPFAGGTWNQVDKTWPGFADFVARDLQAFGRRVVVCPGPGEEAIAQAQFPSALMLPGVGLGAYAALLRDAAVMVSNDTGPGHLAAAVGAPLVSVMGPSDPALWRPWGPTVQLLGGDGQWPSAQAVRAAVARTLLGR
;
A
#
# COMPACT_ATOMS: atom_id res chain seq x y z
N MET A 1 -21.40 19.26 -3.19
CA MET A 1 -20.35 18.82 -2.26
C MET A 1 -20.98 17.95 -1.18
N PRO A 2 -20.30 16.90 -0.70
CA PRO A 2 -20.77 16.18 0.48
C PRO A 2 -20.83 17.13 1.69
N ASN A 3 -21.74 16.84 2.61
CA ASN A 3 -21.87 17.67 3.81
C ASN A 3 -20.74 17.35 4.80
N PRO A 4 -20.21 18.33 5.55
CA PRO A 4 -19.28 18.06 6.66
C PRO A 4 -19.89 17.04 7.64
N ASN A 5 -19.05 16.14 8.17
CA ASN A 5 -19.42 15.01 9.04
C ASN A 5 -20.32 13.95 8.39
N GLN A 6 -20.43 13.95 7.06
CA GLN A 6 -21.11 12.86 6.36
C GLN A 6 -20.30 11.58 6.47
N THR A 7 -20.93 10.52 6.96
CA THR A 7 -20.32 9.20 7.03
C THR A 7 -20.21 8.57 5.64
N ILE A 8 -19.01 8.12 5.29
CA ILE A 8 -18.71 7.34 4.08
C ILE A 8 -18.12 5.99 4.48
N VAL A 9 -18.84 4.92 4.17
CA VAL A 9 -18.34 3.55 4.34
C VAL A 9 -17.46 3.20 3.16
N VAL A 10 -16.16 2.94 3.40
CA VAL A 10 -15.17 2.67 2.36
C VAL A 10 -14.76 1.20 2.39
N ARG A 11 -14.95 0.48 1.28
CA ARG A 11 -14.41 -0.86 1.07
C ARG A 11 -13.02 -0.74 0.48
N LEU A 12 -12.00 -1.10 1.27
CA LEU A 12 -10.61 -1.10 0.85
C LEU A 12 -10.31 -2.25 -0.12
N ARG A 13 -9.25 -2.11 -0.90
CA ARG A 13 -8.65 -3.19 -1.71
C ARG A 13 -8.04 -4.26 -0.80
N ASN A 14 -7.63 -5.39 -1.40
CA ASN A 14 -7.12 -6.55 -0.65
C ASN A 14 -5.59 -6.64 -0.59
N TRP A 15 -4.87 -5.74 -1.27
CA TRP A 15 -3.41 -5.74 -1.35
C TRP A 15 -2.82 -4.51 -0.64
N VAL A 16 -1.67 -4.69 0.00
CA VAL A 16 -0.99 -3.63 0.76
C VAL A 16 -0.66 -2.43 -0.13
N GLY A 17 -0.10 -2.70 -1.33
CA GLY A 17 0.23 -1.63 -2.29
C GLY A 17 -0.98 -0.79 -2.69
N ASP A 18 -2.10 -1.45 -3.05
CA ASP A 18 -3.34 -0.74 -3.41
C ASP A 18 -3.88 0.13 -2.29
N VAL A 19 -3.92 -0.40 -1.05
CA VAL A 19 -4.38 0.37 0.11
C VAL A 19 -3.45 1.56 0.37
N THR A 20 -2.15 1.35 0.26
CA THR A 20 -1.14 2.40 0.40
C THR A 20 -1.33 3.50 -0.65
N LEU A 21 -1.52 3.14 -1.92
CA LEU A 21 -1.77 4.10 -3.01
C LEU A 21 -3.11 4.85 -2.86
N ALA A 22 -4.07 4.29 -2.12
CA ALA A 22 -5.36 4.96 -1.85
C ALA A 22 -5.29 5.97 -0.68
N VAL A 23 -4.23 5.94 0.15
CA VAL A 23 -4.10 6.82 1.35
C VAL A 23 -4.28 8.30 1.02
N PRO A 24 -3.64 8.88 -0.03
CA PRO A 24 -3.81 10.31 -0.31
C PRO A 24 -5.25 10.69 -0.62
N MET A 25 -5.97 9.84 -1.33
CA MET A 25 -7.39 10.04 -1.61
C MET A 25 -8.23 9.98 -0.33
N LEU A 26 -7.97 8.99 0.54
CA LEU A 26 -8.67 8.88 1.84
C LEU A 26 -8.39 10.10 2.71
N GLN A 27 -7.13 10.55 2.77
CA GLN A 27 -6.76 11.75 3.53
C GLN A 27 -7.49 12.99 3.01
N ARG A 28 -7.53 13.18 1.69
CA ARG A 28 -8.28 14.29 1.07
C ARG A 28 -9.77 14.25 1.41
N LEU A 29 -10.37 13.06 1.49
CA LEU A 29 -11.77 12.92 1.90
C LEU A 29 -11.97 13.29 3.38
N ALA A 30 -11.04 12.86 4.26
CA ALA A 30 -11.06 13.22 5.67
C ALA A 30 -10.85 14.73 5.88
N ASP A 31 -9.91 15.35 5.16
CA ASP A 31 -9.64 16.80 5.18
C ASP A 31 -10.83 17.62 4.69
N ALA A 32 -11.66 17.05 3.82
CA ALA A 32 -12.95 17.64 3.41
C ALA A 32 -14.06 17.49 4.47
N GLY A 33 -13.74 16.94 5.65
CA GLY A 33 -14.65 16.80 6.79
C GLY A 33 -15.53 15.56 6.72
N LEU A 34 -15.22 14.55 5.90
CA LEU A 34 -16.00 13.31 5.85
C LEU A 34 -15.61 12.36 6.99
N ASP A 35 -16.59 11.72 7.63
CA ASP A 35 -16.39 10.62 8.58
C ASP A 35 -16.16 9.32 7.81
N LEU A 36 -14.89 8.89 7.73
CA LEU A 36 -14.50 7.68 7.01
C LEU A 36 -14.59 6.45 7.91
N ARG A 37 -15.40 5.47 7.52
CA ARG A 37 -15.49 4.16 8.17
C ARG A 37 -14.99 3.10 7.20
N LEU A 38 -13.80 2.56 7.47
CA LEU A 38 -13.11 1.67 6.55
C LEU A 38 -13.42 0.20 6.83
N VAL A 39 -13.50 -0.63 5.80
CA VAL A 39 -13.57 -2.08 5.92
C VAL A 39 -12.56 -2.73 4.97
N GLY A 40 -11.71 -3.63 5.52
CA GLY A 40 -10.62 -4.25 4.77
C GLY A 40 -10.07 -5.51 5.39
N LYS A 41 -8.93 -5.98 4.91
CA LYS A 41 -8.18 -7.07 5.52
C LYS A 41 -7.68 -6.69 6.91
N GLY A 42 -7.45 -7.69 7.78
CA GLY A 42 -7.06 -7.45 9.18
C GLY A 42 -5.82 -6.58 9.34
N TRP A 43 -4.83 -6.72 8.47
CA TRP A 43 -3.61 -5.91 8.47
C TRP A 43 -3.84 -4.42 8.17
N ALA A 44 -4.95 -4.06 7.52
CA ALA A 44 -5.25 -2.66 7.20
C ALA A 44 -5.53 -1.83 8.47
N ARG A 45 -6.00 -2.46 9.56
CA ARG A 45 -6.20 -1.81 10.85
C ARG A 45 -4.87 -1.33 11.44
N ASP A 46 -3.85 -2.18 11.42
CA ASP A 46 -2.50 -1.84 11.83
C ASP A 46 -1.90 -0.76 10.90
N LEU A 47 -1.88 -1.00 9.59
CA LEU A 47 -1.31 -0.08 8.61
C LEU A 47 -1.84 1.37 8.71
N LEU A 48 -3.15 1.53 8.93
CA LEU A 48 -3.82 2.83 8.89
C LEU A 48 -4.04 3.44 10.29
N ALA A 49 -3.53 2.83 11.35
CA ALA A 49 -3.76 3.28 12.73
C ALA A 49 -3.32 4.74 12.97
N GLY A 50 -2.25 5.20 12.33
CA GLY A 50 -1.74 6.57 12.45
C GLY A 50 -2.66 7.65 11.88
N HIS A 51 -3.63 7.28 11.03
CA HIS A 51 -4.64 8.20 10.49
C HIS A 51 -5.86 8.36 11.39
N GLY A 52 -6.02 7.50 12.42
CA GLY A 52 -7.18 7.54 13.31
C GLY A 52 -8.49 7.07 12.67
N TRP A 53 -8.46 6.52 11.45
CA TRP A 53 -9.68 6.03 10.79
C TRP A 53 -10.11 4.67 11.36
N PRO A 54 -11.41 4.50 11.73
CA PRO A 54 -11.92 3.21 12.17
C PRO A 54 -11.86 2.17 11.04
N VAL A 55 -11.12 1.09 11.22
CA VAL A 55 -11.01 -0.02 10.25
C VAL A 55 -11.66 -1.28 10.82
N GLN A 56 -12.73 -1.74 10.20
CA GLN A 56 -13.36 -3.03 10.49
C GLN A 56 -12.77 -4.14 9.61
N VAL A 57 -12.57 -5.31 10.23
CA VAL A 57 -12.04 -6.47 9.50
C VAL A 57 -13.15 -7.06 8.62
N LEU A 58 -12.84 -7.25 7.35
CA LEU A 58 -13.76 -7.86 6.39
C LEU A 58 -14.06 -9.31 6.76
N PRO A 59 -15.33 -9.67 7.01
CA PRO A 59 -15.72 -11.04 7.28
C PRO A 59 -15.49 -11.97 6.08
N LYS A 60 -15.51 -13.29 6.35
CA LYS A 60 -15.28 -14.30 5.32
C LYS A 60 -16.49 -14.46 4.39
N THR A 61 -17.69 -14.49 4.95
CA THR A 61 -18.92 -14.77 4.19
C THR A 61 -19.57 -13.49 3.67
N MET A 62 -20.27 -13.57 2.53
CA MET A 62 -20.98 -12.45 1.95
C MET A 62 -22.10 -11.92 2.87
N ALA A 63 -22.82 -12.80 3.53
CA ALA A 63 -23.90 -12.43 4.44
C ALA A 63 -23.39 -11.57 5.61
N GLU A 64 -22.27 -11.96 6.21
CA GLU A 64 -21.63 -11.20 7.28
C GLU A 64 -21.11 -9.84 6.79
N ARG A 65 -20.55 -9.79 5.57
CA ARG A 65 -20.08 -8.53 4.95
C ARG A 65 -21.23 -7.56 4.73
N VAL A 66 -22.34 -8.04 4.19
CA VAL A 66 -23.54 -7.23 3.99
C VAL A 66 -24.08 -6.71 5.33
N ARG A 67 -24.10 -7.54 6.38
CA ARG A 67 -24.51 -7.14 7.72
C ARG A 67 -23.58 -6.05 8.27
N LEU A 68 -22.26 -6.28 8.22
CA LEU A 68 -21.25 -5.31 8.67
C LEU A 68 -21.40 -3.97 7.95
N LEU A 69 -21.48 -3.97 6.62
CA LEU A 69 -21.64 -2.74 5.83
C LEU A 69 -22.92 -2.00 6.20
N ARG A 70 -24.03 -2.74 6.41
CA ARG A 70 -25.31 -2.16 6.85
C ARG A 70 -25.19 -1.50 8.23
N ASP A 71 -24.53 -2.17 9.16
CA ASP A 71 -24.34 -1.66 10.51
C ASP A 71 -23.43 -0.43 10.52
N MET A 72 -22.35 -0.42 9.75
CA MET A 72 -21.46 0.73 9.57
C MET A 72 -22.15 1.95 8.95
N GLY A 73 -23.11 1.72 8.06
CA GLY A 73 -23.87 2.78 7.40
C GLY A 73 -25.19 3.14 8.10
N ARG A 74 -25.47 2.58 9.29
CA ARG A 74 -26.77 2.78 9.97
C ARG A 74 -27.09 4.25 10.24
N ASP A 75 -26.07 4.99 10.67
CA ASP A 75 -26.15 6.41 11.00
C ASP A 75 -25.83 7.33 9.81
N ALA A 76 -25.46 6.72 8.65
CA ALA A 76 -25.23 7.49 7.46
C ALA A 76 -26.56 8.12 6.96
N ARG A 77 -26.49 9.36 6.49
CA ARG A 77 -27.68 10.08 6.03
C ARG A 77 -28.43 9.30 4.95
N ARG A 78 -29.76 9.22 5.13
CA ARG A 78 -30.66 8.54 4.20
C ARG A 78 -31.36 9.50 3.24
N ASP A 79 -30.83 10.70 3.09
CA ASP A 79 -31.37 11.80 2.24
C ASP A 79 -31.14 11.58 0.74
N GLY A 80 -30.71 10.40 0.35
CA GLY A 80 -30.38 10.09 -1.05
C GLY A 80 -28.94 10.42 -1.45
N SER A 81 -28.12 10.95 -0.54
CA SER A 81 -26.69 11.21 -0.80
C SER A 81 -25.87 9.91 -0.89
N LEU A 82 -24.67 10.00 -1.49
CA LEU A 82 -23.71 8.91 -1.51
C LEU A 82 -23.17 8.67 -0.09
N ASN A 83 -23.18 7.44 0.39
CA ASN A 83 -22.69 7.05 1.72
C ASN A 83 -21.77 5.83 1.66
N GLY A 84 -21.35 5.43 0.47
CA GLY A 84 -20.41 4.32 0.25
C GLY A 84 -19.38 4.67 -0.81
N LEU A 85 -18.16 4.13 -0.65
CA LEU A 85 -17.07 4.19 -1.62
C LEU A 85 -16.48 2.78 -1.81
N CYS A 86 -16.65 2.23 -3.02
CA CYS A 86 -16.23 0.87 -3.36
C CYS A 86 -14.94 0.90 -4.18
N LEU A 87 -13.77 0.69 -3.52
CA LEU A 87 -12.47 0.69 -4.20
C LEU A 87 -12.20 -0.59 -5.01
N PRO A 88 -12.59 -1.81 -4.56
CA PRO A 88 -12.46 -2.99 -5.40
C PRO A 88 -13.33 -2.92 -6.65
N ASP A 89 -12.85 -3.47 -7.77
CA ASP A 89 -13.57 -3.47 -9.04
C ASP A 89 -14.48 -4.69 -9.26
N SER A 90 -14.51 -5.66 -8.31
CA SER A 90 -15.31 -6.87 -8.43
C SER A 90 -16.82 -6.60 -8.38
N PHE A 91 -17.59 -7.38 -9.15
CA PHE A 91 -19.05 -7.38 -9.12
C PHE A 91 -19.58 -7.66 -7.69
N SER A 92 -18.99 -8.62 -6.98
CA SER A 92 -19.41 -9.00 -5.64
C SER A 92 -19.33 -7.87 -4.62
N SER A 93 -18.27 -7.03 -4.70
CA SER A 93 -18.12 -5.89 -3.79
C SER A 93 -19.21 -4.82 -3.99
N ALA A 94 -19.60 -4.55 -5.23
CA ALA A 94 -20.71 -3.65 -5.53
C ALA A 94 -22.06 -4.23 -5.07
N LEU A 95 -22.26 -5.55 -5.25
CA LEU A 95 -23.43 -6.24 -4.77
C LEU A 95 -23.56 -6.19 -3.25
N GLU A 96 -22.45 -6.36 -2.51
CA GLU A 96 -22.40 -6.21 -1.04
C GLU A 96 -22.96 -4.86 -0.59
N PHE A 97 -22.52 -3.76 -1.21
CA PHE A 97 -23.04 -2.41 -0.94
C PHE A 97 -24.53 -2.28 -1.26
N ARG A 98 -24.96 -2.77 -2.42
CA ARG A 98 -26.36 -2.73 -2.84
C ARG A 98 -27.28 -3.47 -1.87
N LEU A 99 -26.88 -4.68 -1.44
CA LEU A 99 -27.63 -5.50 -0.48
C LEU A 99 -27.59 -4.90 0.94
N ALA A 100 -26.54 -4.17 1.30
CA ALA A 100 -26.46 -3.45 2.56
C ALA A 100 -27.34 -2.19 2.58
N GLY A 101 -27.90 -1.78 1.44
CA GLY A 101 -28.71 -0.57 1.32
C GLY A 101 -27.87 0.72 1.27
N LEU A 102 -26.58 0.62 0.96
CA LEU A 102 -25.68 1.74 0.82
C LEU A 102 -25.66 2.27 -0.62
N ARG A 103 -25.61 3.58 -0.75
CA ARG A 103 -25.51 4.29 -2.02
C ARG A 103 -24.03 4.51 -2.36
N ALA A 104 -23.41 3.51 -2.97
CA ALA A 104 -21.97 3.52 -3.23
C ALA A 104 -21.60 4.19 -4.57
N LEU A 105 -20.48 4.93 -4.53
CA LEU A 105 -19.71 5.33 -5.70
C LEU A 105 -18.60 4.31 -5.95
N GLY A 106 -18.32 3.99 -7.20
CA GLY A 106 -17.24 3.12 -7.61
C GLY A 106 -17.01 3.18 -9.11
N HIS A 107 -15.97 2.50 -9.60
CA HIS A 107 -15.70 2.45 -11.04
C HIS A 107 -16.69 1.57 -11.79
N ALA A 108 -17.06 1.98 -12.98
CA ALA A 108 -17.82 1.17 -13.94
C ALA A 108 -16.89 0.07 -14.50
N TRP A 109 -17.15 -1.17 -14.11
CA TRP A 109 -16.35 -2.34 -14.50
C TRP A 109 -17.19 -3.60 -14.48
N GLU A 110 -17.01 -4.52 -15.43
CA GLU A 110 -17.63 -5.87 -15.44
C GLU A 110 -19.14 -5.90 -15.13
N GLY A 111 -19.90 -4.97 -15.68
CA GLY A 111 -21.37 -4.93 -15.54
C GLY A 111 -21.90 -4.45 -14.18
N ARG A 112 -21.04 -4.13 -13.20
CA ARG A 112 -21.45 -3.71 -11.85
C ARG A 112 -22.06 -2.32 -11.74
N SER A 113 -22.06 -1.55 -12.83
CA SER A 113 -22.60 -0.18 -12.86
C SER A 113 -24.05 -0.10 -12.39
N LEU A 114 -24.85 -1.12 -12.64
CA LEU A 114 -26.25 -1.22 -12.19
C LEU A 114 -26.42 -1.39 -10.67
N LEU A 115 -25.36 -1.82 -9.98
CA LEU A 115 -25.36 -2.02 -8.53
C LEU A 115 -24.90 -0.79 -7.76
N LEU A 116 -24.19 0.12 -8.43
CA LEU A 116 -23.66 1.35 -7.85
C LEU A 116 -24.68 2.50 -7.96
N ALA A 117 -24.80 3.32 -6.92
CA ALA A 117 -25.59 4.54 -6.99
C ALA A 117 -24.99 5.58 -7.94
N ARG A 118 -23.64 5.58 -8.05
CA ARG A 118 -22.89 6.35 -9.03
C ARG A 118 -21.71 5.54 -9.55
N ALA A 119 -21.78 5.17 -10.79
CA ALA A 119 -20.67 4.51 -11.49
C ALA A 119 -19.90 5.56 -12.29
N VAL A 120 -18.57 5.61 -12.13
CA VAL A 120 -17.68 6.48 -12.91
C VAL A 120 -16.77 5.64 -13.80
N PRO A 121 -16.41 6.10 -15.01
CA PRO A 121 -15.47 5.40 -15.85
C PRO A 121 -14.14 5.15 -15.11
N ARG A 122 -13.59 3.94 -15.21
CA ARG A 122 -12.26 3.66 -14.69
C ARG A 122 -11.21 4.23 -15.67
N PRO A 123 -10.32 5.12 -15.23
CA PRO A 123 -9.24 5.61 -16.07
C PRO A 123 -8.36 4.46 -16.54
N ARG A 124 -7.83 4.57 -17.76
CA ARG A 124 -6.91 3.59 -18.35
C ARG A 124 -5.60 4.28 -18.70
N GLY A 125 -4.49 3.54 -18.64
CA GLY A 125 -3.17 4.06 -18.97
C GLY A 125 -2.66 5.15 -18.02
N VAL A 126 -3.19 5.23 -16.82
CA VAL A 126 -2.74 6.14 -15.76
C VAL A 126 -2.28 5.34 -14.54
N HIS A 127 -1.47 5.94 -13.71
CA HIS A 127 -0.98 5.32 -12.47
C HIS A 127 -2.13 4.96 -11.52
N GLU A 128 -2.05 3.84 -10.81
CA GLU A 128 -3.13 3.34 -9.95
C GLU A 128 -3.48 4.34 -8.81
N LEU A 129 -2.53 5.11 -8.30
CA LEU A 129 -2.81 6.21 -7.38
C LEU A 129 -3.79 7.24 -8.00
N GLU A 130 -3.59 7.58 -9.27
CA GLU A 130 -4.47 8.51 -9.98
C GLU A 130 -5.88 7.91 -10.16
N VAL A 131 -6.00 6.60 -10.35
CA VAL A 131 -7.30 5.92 -10.38
C VAL A 131 -8.08 6.18 -9.10
N TYR A 132 -7.44 6.00 -7.92
CA TYR A 132 -8.09 6.30 -6.64
C TYR A 132 -8.33 7.81 -6.45
N TRP A 133 -7.39 8.65 -6.84
CA TRP A 133 -7.50 10.09 -6.71
C TRP A 133 -8.71 10.65 -7.46
N ARG A 134 -8.92 10.20 -8.71
CA ARG A 134 -10.07 10.59 -9.52
C ARG A 134 -11.39 10.07 -8.93
N LEU A 135 -11.39 8.91 -8.28
CA LEU A 135 -12.57 8.40 -7.57
C LEU A 135 -12.94 9.32 -6.39
N GLY A 136 -11.96 9.79 -5.63
CA GLY A 136 -12.15 10.79 -4.59
C GLY A 136 -12.64 12.14 -5.15
N SER A 137 -12.08 12.61 -6.26
CA SER A 137 -12.54 13.80 -6.98
C SER A 137 -14.01 13.69 -7.38
N ALA A 138 -14.42 12.52 -7.89
CA ALA A 138 -15.80 12.25 -8.25
C ALA A 138 -16.74 12.29 -7.03
N LEU A 139 -16.30 11.80 -5.87
CA LEU A 139 -17.09 11.87 -4.63
C LEU A 139 -17.26 13.30 -4.13
N LEU A 140 -16.17 14.08 -4.13
CA LEU A 140 -16.17 15.47 -3.68
C LEU A 140 -16.81 16.43 -4.69
N GLY A 141 -16.89 16.05 -5.97
CA GLY A 141 -17.31 16.95 -7.05
C GLY A 141 -16.28 18.04 -7.35
N GLN A 142 -15.01 17.80 -7.02
CA GLN A 142 -13.90 18.73 -7.23
C GLN A 142 -12.66 18.00 -7.71
N ASP A 143 -12.04 18.49 -8.76
CA ASP A 143 -10.72 18.03 -9.21
C ASP A 143 -9.61 18.72 -8.41
N ALA A 144 -8.49 18.02 -8.27
CA ALA A 144 -7.28 18.56 -7.68
C ALA A 144 -6.05 17.91 -8.32
N ALA A 145 -4.92 18.60 -8.25
CA ALA A 145 -3.64 18.06 -8.69
C ALA A 145 -3.28 16.79 -7.90
N LEU A 146 -2.58 15.87 -8.54
CA LEU A 146 -2.08 14.65 -7.87
C LEU A 146 -1.11 15.04 -6.74
N PRO A 147 -1.13 14.30 -5.62
CA PRO A 147 -0.20 14.55 -4.54
C PRO A 147 1.24 14.20 -4.95
N ALA A 148 2.20 14.96 -4.48
CA ALA A 148 3.62 14.68 -4.73
C ALA A 148 4.12 13.41 -4.01
N ALA A 149 3.50 13.07 -2.87
CA ALA A 149 3.84 11.92 -2.04
C ALA A 149 2.56 11.28 -1.43
N ILE A 150 2.68 10.07 -0.94
CA ILE A 150 1.55 9.35 -0.32
C ILE A 150 1.22 9.91 1.08
N GLY A 151 2.23 10.08 1.94
CA GLY A 151 2.03 10.65 3.28
C GLY A 151 1.32 9.69 4.25
N LEU A 152 1.83 8.48 4.42
CA LEU A 152 1.32 7.54 5.42
C LEU A 152 1.69 8.01 6.83
N HIS A 153 0.70 8.20 7.69
CA HIS A 153 0.90 8.55 9.09
C HIS A 153 1.18 7.30 9.94
N LEU A 154 2.18 7.41 10.81
CA LEU A 154 2.55 6.36 11.76
C LEU A 154 1.94 6.66 13.12
N ALA A 155 1.37 5.65 13.77
CA ALA A 155 0.92 5.74 15.16
C ALA A 155 2.11 5.65 16.13
N ASP A 156 1.98 6.21 17.34
CA ASP A 156 3.00 6.10 18.39
C ASP A 156 3.33 4.64 18.73
N SER A 157 2.35 3.77 18.66
CA SER A 157 2.55 2.33 18.86
C SER A 157 3.45 1.70 17.79
N HIS A 158 3.42 2.19 16.53
CA HIS A 158 4.31 1.72 15.47
C HIS A 158 5.76 2.13 15.75
N LEU A 159 5.95 3.37 16.20
CA LEU A 159 7.26 3.90 16.57
C LEU A 159 7.84 3.12 17.74
N ALA A 160 7.07 2.94 18.79
CA ALA A 160 7.49 2.18 19.97
C ALA A 160 7.84 0.71 19.64
N GLN A 161 7.06 0.05 18.77
CA GLN A 161 7.34 -1.31 18.33
C GLN A 161 8.64 -1.38 17.49
N ALA A 162 8.85 -0.43 16.57
CA ALA A 162 10.08 -0.35 15.78
C ALA A 162 11.30 -0.11 16.67
N ASP A 163 11.20 0.78 17.66
CA ASP A 163 12.27 1.05 18.64
C ASP A 163 12.57 -0.20 19.48
N GLY A 164 11.54 -0.91 19.95
CA GLY A 164 11.70 -2.19 20.63
C GLY A 164 12.43 -3.23 19.80
N LEU A 165 12.10 -3.34 18.51
CA LEU A 165 12.81 -4.24 17.57
C LEU A 165 14.27 -3.82 17.38
N ARG A 166 14.54 -2.52 17.20
CA ARG A 166 15.91 -1.99 17.07
C ARG A 166 16.73 -2.34 18.31
N HIS A 167 16.21 -2.03 19.48
CA HIS A 167 16.90 -2.33 20.74
C HIS A 167 17.16 -3.82 20.92
N LYS A 168 16.13 -4.66 20.72
CA LYS A 168 16.24 -6.12 20.88
C LYS A 168 17.27 -6.76 19.98
N HIS A 169 17.40 -6.27 18.74
CA HIS A 169 18.26 -6.88 17.70
C HIS A 169 19.52 -6.07 17.39
N GLY A 170 19.82 -5.01 18.14
CA GLY A 170 20.98 -4.16 17.91
C GLY A 170 20.99 -3.53 16.51
N ILE A 171 19.85 -3.00 16.06
CA ILE A 171 19.72 -2.38 14.75
C ILE A 171 19.90 -0.87 14.91
N GLU A 172 21.03 -0.36 14.45
CA GLU A 172 21.27 1.08 14.41
C GLU A 172 20.43 1.75 13.32
N PRO A 173 20.06 3.03 13.52
CA PRO A 173 19.47 3.84 12.46
C PRO A 173 20.34 3.85 11.22
N GLY A 174 19.71 3.84 10.03
CA GLY A 174 20.45 3.80 8.78
C GLY A 174 20.86 2.40 8.33
N CYS A 175 20.20 1.35 8.80
CA CYS A 175 20.30 0.01 8.20
C CYS A 175 19.79 -0.01 6.76
N ILE A 176 20.11 -1.05 6.01
CA ILE A 176 19.54 -1.34 4.69
C ILE A 176 18.40 -2.34 4.87
N LEU A 177 17.20 -1.97 4.45
CA LEU A 177 16.07 -2.90 4.42
C LEU A 177 15.95 -3.52 3.02
N ILE A 178 15.63 -4.80 2.96
CA ILE A 178 15.38 -5.50 1.70
C ILE A 178 13.97 -6.12 1.69
N CYS A 179 13.32 -6.08 0.54
CA CYS A 179 12.13 -6.89 0.26
C CYS A 179 12.33 -7.65 -1.06
N PRO A 180 12.94 -8.86 -0.97
CA PRO A 180 13.27 -9.68 -2.14
C PRO A 180 12.08 -10.48 -2.67
N PHE A 181 10.98 -10.53 -1.93
CA PHE A 181 9.79 -11.28 -2.29
C PHE A 181 8.81 -10.39 -3.05
N ALA A 182 8.01 -11.02 -3.93
CA ALA A 182 6.92 -10.35 -4.62
C ALA A 182 5.67 -11.21 -4.57
N GLY A 183 4.57 -10.65 -4.08
CA GLY A 183 3.28 -11.36 -4.08
C GLY A 183 2.67 -11.40 -5.48
N GLY A 184 2.43 -12.61 -5.98
CA GLY A 184 1.78 -12.83 -7.26
C GLY A 184 2.68 -12.64 -8.50
N THR A 185 2.06 -12.76 -9.66
CA THR A 185 2.70 -12.64 -10.97
C THR A 185 2.10 -11.46 -11.74
N TRP A 186 2.83 -10.95 -12.71
CA TRP A 186 2.32 -10.02 -13.71
C TRP A 186 2.25 -10.73 -15.07
N ASN A 187 1.06 -10.86 -15.62
CA ASN A 187 0.84 -11.63 -16.86
C ASN A 187 1.50 -13.03 -16.80
N GLN A 188 1.36 -13.73 -15.68
CA GLN A 188 1.96 -15.05 -15.40
C GLN A 188 3.50 -15.06 -15.30
N VAL A 189 4.14 -13.88 -15.31
CA VAL A 189 5.59 -13.75 -15.11
C VAL A 189 5.88 -13.39 -13.65
N ASP A 190 6.89 -14.05 -13.05
CA ASP A 190 7.35 -13.74 -11.70
C ASP A 190 7.91 -12.33 -11.62
N LYS A 191 7.58 -11.61 -10.55
CA LYS A 191 8.05 -10.25 -10.25
C LYS A 191 9.28 -10.23 -9.35
N THR A 192 9.86 -11.38 -9.04
CA THR A 192 11.07 -11.51 -8.23
C THR A 192 12.30 -11.35 -9.12
N TRP A 193 13.14 -10.36 -8.81
CA TRP A 193 14.39 -10.15 -9.54
C TRP A 193 15.35 -11.35 -9.33
N PRO A 194 15.75 -12.06 -10.41
CA PRO A 194 16.57 -13.26 -10.28
C PRO A 194 17.95 -13.02 -9.64
N GLY A 195 18.48 -11.80 -9.77
CA GLY A 195 19.76 -11.40 -9.21
C GLY A 195 19.74 -11.01 -7.72
N PHE A 196 18.59 -11.07 -7.03
CA PHE A 196 18.44 -10.47 -5.71
C PHE A 196 19.34 -11.13 -4.65
N ALA A 197 19.39 -12.46 -4.61
CA ALA A 197 20.18 -13.19 -3.62
C ALA A 197 21.68 -12.94 -3.79
N ASP A 198 22.20 -13.02 -5.01
CA ASP A 198 23.59 -12.72 -5.33
C ASP A 198 23.94 -11.26 -5.01
N PHE A 199 23.07 -10.33 -5.31
CA PHE A 199 23.24 -8.93 -5.01
C PHE A 199 23.34 -8.66 -3.50
N VAL A 200 22.47 -9.28 -2.68
CA VAL A 200 22.55 -9.17 -1.23
C VAL A 200 23.86 -9.76 -0.69
N ALA A 201 24.24 -10.94 -1.17
CA ALA A 201 25.42 -11.63 -0.67
C ALA A 201 26.75 -10.93 -1.03
N ARG A 202 26.85 -10.32 -2.23
CA ARG A 202 28.10 -9.79 -2.76
C ARG A 202 28.18 -8.27 -2.70
N ASP A 203 27.10 -7.59 -3.04
CA ASP A 203 27.12 -6.14 -3.23
C ASP A 203 26.66 -5.35 -2.00
N LEU A 204 25.56 -5.76 -1.34
CA LEU A 204 25.05 -5.02 -0.19
C LEU A 204 25.96 -5.11 1.02
N GLN A 205 26.64 -6.24 1.24
CA GLN A 205 27.58 -6.39 2.36
C GLN A 205 28.76 -5.41 2.27
N ALA A 206 29.17 -5.03 1.05
CA ALA A 206 30.27 -4.08 0.84
C ALA A 206 30.00 -2.65 1.35
N PHE A 207 28.75 -2.30 1.64
CA PHE A 207 28.40 -1.00 2.21
C PHE A 207 28.61 -0.93 3.74
N GLY A 208 28.99 -2.03 4.41
CA GLY A 208 29.28 -2.06 5.85
C GLY A 208 28.07 -1.71 6.74
N ARG A 209 26.86 -1.79 6.22
CA ARG A 209 25.62 -1.55 6.95
C ARG A 209 24.86 -2.84 7.23
N ARG A 210 24.13 -2.86 8.35
CA ARG A 210 23.27 -4.01 8.68
C ARG A 210 22.19 -4.14 7.60
N VAL A 211 22.11 -5.31 6.98
CA VAL A 211 21.03 -5.68 6.06
C VAL A 211 19.94 -6.38 6.85
N VAL A 212 18.70 -5.94 6.71
CA VAL A 212 17.53 -6.44 7.44
C VAL A 212 16.44 -6.86 6.46
N VAL A 213 15.81 -8.00 6.73
CA VAL A 213 14.65 -8.51 5.98
C VAL A 213 13.48 -8.78 6.93
N CYS A 214 12.30 -8.29 6.57
CA CYS A 214 11.05 -8.57 7.29
C CYS A 214 10.18 -9.44 6.37
N PRO A 215 10.29 -10.78 6.44
CA PRO A 215 9.49 -11.67 5.61
C PRO A 215 8.01 -11.58 5.97
N GLY A 216 7.16 -11.68 4.95
CA GLY A 216 5.74 -11.88 5.14
C GLY A 216 5.41 -13.29 5.63
N PRO A 217 4.15 -13.54 6.04
CA PRO A 217 3.72 -14.87 6.50
C PRO A 217 3.97 -15.93 5.43
N GLY A 218 4.76 -16.97 5.78
CA GLY A 218 5.13 -18.08 4.91
C GLY A 218 6.39 -17.85 4.08
N GLU A 219 7.03 -16.69 4.16
CA GLU A 219 8.28 -16.38 3.47
C GLU A 219 9.53 -16.64 4.33
N GLU A 220 9.36 -16.96 5.62
CA GLU A 220 10.44 -17.04 6.61
C GLU A 220 11.50 -18.09 6.25
N ALA A 221 11.08 -19.28 5.83
CA ALA A 221 12.00 -20.36 5.47
C ALA A 221 12.82 -20.02 4.22
N ILE A 222 12.19 -19.38 3.23
CA ILE A 222 12.87 -18.94 2.01
C ILE A 222 13.82 -17.78 2.32
N ALA A 223 13.42 -16.85 3.18
CA ALA A 223 14.26 -15.74 3.64
C ALA A 223 15.53 -16.26 4.31
N GLN A 224 15.39 -17.21 5.23
CA GLN A 224 16.54 -17.81 5.93
C GLN A 224 17.50 -18.53 4.98
N ALA A 225 16.97 -19.23 3.99
CA ALA A 225 17.78 -19.99 3.04
C ALA A 225 18.51 -19.10 2.03
N GLN A 226 17.83 -18.08 1.50
CA GLN A 226 18.36 -17.24 0.42
C GLN A 226 19.18 -16.04 0.91
N PHE A 227 18.90 -15.54 2.13
CA PHE A 227 19.53 -14.34 2.68
C PHE A 227 20.16 -14.58 4.06
N PRO A 228 21.03 -15.59 4.21
CA PRO A 228 21.60 -15.97 5.52
C PRO A 228 22.45 -14.87 6.17
N SER A 229 22.95 -13.91 5.38
CA SER A 229 23.72 -12.75 5.86
C SER A 229 22.85 -11.57 6.32
N ALA A 230 21.55 -11.58 6.05
CA ALA A 230 20.63 -10.56 6.50
C ALA A 230 20.04 -10.92 7.87
N LEU A 231 19.83 -9.90 8.69
CA LEU A 231 19.06 -10.06 9.93
C LEU A 231 17.58 -10.25 9.58
N MET A 232 17.03 -11.40 9.92
CA MET A 232 15.63 -11.69 9.71
C MET A 232 14.77 -11.23 10.91
N LEU A 233 13.73 -10.48 10.63
CA LEU A 233 12.71 -10.04 11.61
C LEU A 233 11.35 -10.63 11.21
N PRO A 234 10.99 -11.83 11.65
CA PRO A 234 9.72 -12.45 11.33
C PRO A 234 8.57 -11.84 12.12
N GLY A 235 7.37 -11.84 11.55
CA GLY A 235 6.13 -11.46 12.24
C GLY A 235 6.00 -9.97 12.56
N VAL A 236 6.76 -9.10 11.89
CA VAL A 236 6.65 -7.64 12.06
C VAL A 236 5.34 -7.14 11.45
N GLY A 237 4.52 -6.44 12.22
CA GLY A 237 3.30 -5.78 11.73
C GLY A 237 3.62 -4.67 10.72
N LEU A 238 2.66 -4.38 9.83
CA LEU A 238 2.90 -3.40 8.74
C LEU A 238 3.17 -1.99 9.27
N GLY A 239 2.58 -1.60 10.39
CA GLY A 239 2.84 -0.30 11.01
C GLY A 239 4.26 -0.18 11.56
N ALA A 240 4.72 -1.19 12.31
CA ALA A 240 6.10 -1.25 12.80
C ALA A 240 7.12 -1.37 11.66
N TYR A 241 6.78 -2.12 10.60
CA TYR A 241 7.61 -2.21 9.40
C TYR A 241 7.73 -0.84 8.70
N ALA A 242 6.63 -0.12 8.57
CA ALA A 242 6.64 1.23 8.03
C ALA A 242 7.52 2.19 8.85
N ALA A 243 7.52 2.05 10.19
CA ALA A 243 8.40 2.83 11.06
C ALA A 243 9.88 2.45 10.90
N LEU A 244 10.21 1.16 10.75
CA LEU A 244 11.57 0.73 10.42
C LEU A 244 12.02 1.26 9.07
N LEU A 245 11.15 1.26 8.06
CA LEU A 245 11.42 1.79 6.72
C LEU A 245 11.74 3.28 6.74
N ARG A 246 10.96 4.08 7.48
CA ARG A 246 11.17 5.54 7.58
C ARG A 246 12.60 5.89 8.02
N ASP A 247 13.18 5.11 8.91
CA ASP A 247 14.49 5.37 9.51
C ASP A 247 15.62 4.55 8.84
N ALA A 248 15.31 3.80 7.80
CA ALA A 248 16.31 3.08 7.00
C ALA A 248 17.17 4.03 6.16
N ALA A 249 18.43 3.67 5.91
CA ALA A 249 19.27 4.41 4.98
C ALA A 249 18.77 4.27 3.54
N VAL A 250 18.34 3.08 3.19
CA VAL A 250 17.73 2.75 1.90
C VAL A 250 16.95 1.44 2.02
N MET A 251 15.88 1.33 1.27
CA MET A 251 15.23 0.06 0.99
C MET A 251 15.54 -0.38 -0.45
N VAL A 252 15.85 -1.65 -0.64
CA VAL A 252 15.90 -2.29 -1.96
C VAL A 252 14.74 -3.27 -2.04
N SER A 253 13.85 -3.09 -3.01
CA SER A 253 12.61 -3.87 -3.09
C SER A 253 12.28 -4.26 -4.52
N ASN A 254 11.73 -5.46 -4.71
CA ASN A 254 10.98 -5.80 -5.91
C ASN A 254 9.69 -4.97 -6.00
N ASP A 255 8.97 -5.07 -7.14
CA ASP A 255 7.63 -4.50 -7.31
C ASP A 255 6.61 -5.23 -6.41
N THR A 256 6.41 -4.68 -5.21
CA THR A 256 5.58 -5.31 -4.16
C THR A 256 5.01 -4.27 -3.18
N GLY A 257 4.02 -4.70 -2.38
CA GLY A 257 3.40 -3.85 -1.36
C GLY A 257 4.37 -3.11 -0.43
N PRO A 258 5.40 -3.77 0.13
CA PRO A 258 6.44 -3.12 0.93
C PRO A 258 7.19 -1.99 0.22
N GLY A 259 7.42 -2.06 -1.09
CA GLY A 259 8.00 -0.95 -1.87
C GLY A 259 7.10 0.29 -1.86
N HIS A 260 5.79 0.10 -2.04
CA HIS A 260 4.82 1.20 -1.90
C HIS A 260 4.78 1.76 -0.47
N LEU A 261 4.92 0.89 0.53
CA LEU A 261 4.96 1.30 1.94
C LEU A 261 6.19 2.17 2.24
N ALA A 262 7.38 1.79 1.72
CA ALA A 262 8.59 2.60 1.85
C ALA A 262 8.41 3.99 1.23
N ALA A 263 7.90 4.06 0.02
CA ALA A 263 7.60 5.33 -0.63
C ALA A 263 6.58 6.17 0.16
N ALA A 264 5.59 5.52 0.79
CA ALA A 264 4.53 6.19 1.53
C ALA A 264 5.01 6.88 2.81
N VAL A 265 6.04 6.34 3.47
CA VAL A 265 6.68 6.95 4.64
C VAL A 265 7.89 7.83 4.29
N GLY A 266 8.14 8.06 3.00
CA GLY A 266 9.24 8.88 2.52
C GLY A 266 10.63 8.24 2.67
N ALA A 267 10.71 6.93 2.86
CA ALA A 267 11.98 6.22 2.91
C ALA A 267 12.69 6.27 1.55
N PRO A 268 14.03 6.41 1.51
CA PRO A 268 14.78 6.24 0.28
C PRO A 268 14.60 4.81 -0.26
N LEU A 269 14.13 4.70 -1.50
CA LEU A 269 13.78 3.44 -2.11
C LEU A 269 14.48 3.24 -3.46
N VAL A 270 15.18 2.13 -3.61
CA VAL A 270 15.59 1.57 -4.90
C VAL A 270 14.58 0.47 -5.25
N SER A 271 13.67 0.78 -6.17
CA SER A 271 12.64 -0.16 -6.63
C SER A 271 13.12 -0.86 -7.88
N VAL A 272 13.18 -2.20 -7.79
CA VAL A 272 13.59 -3.09 -8.90
C VAL A 272 12.33 -3.66 -9.53
N MET A 273 12.05 -3.25 -10.76
CA MET A 273 10.91 -3.73 -11.53
C MET A 273 11.37 -4.58 -12.72
N GLY A 274 10.60 -5.60 -13.03
CA GLY A 274 10.85 -6.48 -14.18
C GLY A 274 9.67 -6.46 -15.14
N PRO A 275 8.69 -7.38 -15.00
CA PRO A 275 7.59 -7.53 -15.95
C PRO A 275 6.53 -6.41 -15.87
N SER A 276 6.42 -5.72 -14.74
CA SER A 276 5.37 -4.72 -14.51
C SER A 276 5.63 -3.43 -15.28
N ASP A 277 4.55 -2.77 -15.72
CA ASP A 277 4.60 -1.43 -16.31
C ASP A 277 4.79 -0.36 -15.23
N PRO A 278 5.93 0.35 -15.23
CA PRO A 278 6.21 1.38 -14.24
C PRO A 278 5.25 2.58 -14.29
N ALA A 279 4.71 2.90 -15.46
CA ALA A 279 3.77 4.01 -15.59
C ALA A 279 2.49 3.76 -14.79
N LEU A 280 2.13 2.50 -14.59
CA LEU A 280 0.91 2.09 -13.88
C LEU A 280 1.15 1.76 -12.41
N TRP A 281 2.33 1.16 -12.05
CA TRP A 281 2.50 0.46 -10.78
C TRP A 281 3.73 0.84 -9.97
N ARG A 282 4.60 1.75 -10.44
CA ARG A 282 5.77 2.13 -9.65
C ARG A 282 5.38 2.65 -8.27
N PRO A 283 6.21 2.47 -7.23
CA PRO A 283 6.01 3.18 -5.97
C PRO A 283 5.98 4.70 -6.19
N TRP A 284 5.09 5.40 -5.49
CA TRP A 284 4.80 6.82 -5.71
C TRP A 284 5.46 7.70 -4.64
N GLY A 285 6.34 8.59 -5.06
CA GLY A 285 6.98 9.57 -4.18
C GLY A 285 8.34 10.05 -4.71
N PRO A 286 8.85 11.16 -4.17
CA PRO A 286 10.10 11.79 -4.63
C PRO A 286 11.37 11.02 -4.23
N THR A 287 11.26 10.11 -3.24
CA THR A 287 12.41 9.33 -2.71
C THR A 287 12.64 8.02 -3.44
N VAL A 288 11.91 7.78 -4.52
CA VAL A 288 11.95 6.52 -5.28
C VAL A 288 12.92 6.62 -6.44
N GLN A 289 13.93 5.77 -6.46
CA GLN A 289 14.74 5.48 -7.64
C GLN A 289 14.25 4.18 -8.27
N LEU A 290 13.67 4.31 -9.45
CA LEU A 290 13.13 3.19 -10.20
C LEU A 290 14.19 2.62 -11.15
N LEU A 291 14.33 1.30 -11.18
CA LEU A 291 15.22 0.57 -12.08
C LEU A 291 14.49 -0.59 -12.75
N GLY A 292 14.67 -0.72 -14.06
CA GLY A 292 14.00 -1.75 -14.87
C GLY A 292 12.54 -1.42 -15.14
N GLY A 293 11.76 -2.43 -15.48
CA GLY A 293 10.35 -2.34 -15.89
C GLY A 293 10.15 -2.74 -17.37
N ASP A 294 8.92 -2.84 -17.78
CA ASP A 294 8.54 -3.17 -19.15
C ASP A 294 9.16 -4.48 -19.70
N GLY A 295 9.27 -5.47 -18.82
CA GLY A 295 9.84 -6.78 -19.12
C GLY A 295 11.37 -6.87 -18.98
N GLN A 296 12.05 -5.81 -18.54
CA GLN A 296 13.50 -5.79 -18.42
C GLN A 296 13.95 -5.63 -16.97
N TRP A 297 14.79 -6.55 -16.51
CA TRP A 297 15.44 -6.46 -15.21
C TRP A 297 16.70 -5.59 -15.27
N PRO A 298 16.97 -4.77 -14.22
CA PRO A 298 18.22 -4.03 -14.14
C PRO A 298 19.40 -4.95 -13.86
N SER A 299 20.60 -4.53 -14.25
CA SER A 299 21.83 -5.20 -13.84
C SER A 299 22.14 -4.97 -12.35
N ALA A 300 22.83 -5.92 -11.70
CA ALA A 300 23.30 -5.75 -10.31
C ALA A 300 24.17 -4.50 -10.14
N GLN A 301 24.98 -4.15 -11.14
CA GLN A 301 25.79 -2.92 -11.14
C GLN A 301 24.93 -1.66 -11.10
N ALA A 302 23.81 -1.61 -11.86
CA ALA A 302 22.89 -0.47 -11.85
C ALA A 302 22.22 -0.31 -10.48
N VAL A 303 21.78 -1.43 -9.87
CA VAL A 303 21.16 -1.43 -8.53
C VAL A 303 22.19 -0.98 -7.48
N ARG A 304 23.42 -1.51 -7.52
CA ARG A 304 24.51 -1.09 -6.63
C ARG A 304 24.81 0.40 -6.73
N ALA A 305 24.90 0.92 -7.95
CA ALA A 305 25.15 2.35 -8.18
C ALA A 305 24.00 3.23 -7.62
N ALA A 306 22.74 2.79 -7.74
CA ALA A 306 21.62 3.50 -7.16
C ALA A 306 21.66 3.50 -5.63
N VAL A 307 21.95 2.36 -5.01
CA VAL A 307 22.13 2.26 -3.55
C VAL A 307 23.27 3.16 -3.09
N ALA A 308 24.43 3.12 -3.76
CA ALA A 308 25.56 3.99 -3.43
C ALA A 308 25.21 5.48 -3.48
N ARG A 309 24.54 5.94 -4.54
CA ARG A 309 24.07 7.33 -4.64
C ARG A 309 23.14 7.72 -3.50
N THR A 310 22.21 6.84 -3.14
CA THR A 310 21.27 7.06 -2.02
C THR A 310 22.01 7.22 -0.69
N LEU A 311 23.03 6.40 -0.46
CA LEU A 311 23.81 6.40 0.78
C LEU A 311 24.76 7.61 0.89
N LEU A 312 25.26 8.11 -0.24
CA LEU A 312 26.15 9.28 -0.31
C LEU A 312 25.42 10.62 -0.26
N GLY A 313 24.16 10.66 -0.65
CA GLY A 313 23.34 11.88 -0.66
C GLY A 313 22.69 12.25 0.67
N ARG A 314 23.08 11.56 1.74
CA ARG A 314 22.62 11.78 3.13
C ARG A 314 23.69 12.38 4.01
#